data_6930ed09abd42fa5cc03b41ec779a110
#
_entry.id   6930ed09abd42fa5cc03b41ec779a110
#
_cell.length_a   1.000
_cell.length_b   1.000
_cell.length_c   1.000
_cell.angle_alpha   90.00
_cell.angle_beta   90.00
_cell.angle_gamma   90.00
#
_symmetry.space_group_name_H-M   'P 1'
#
loop_
_entity.id
_entity.type
_entity.pdbx_description
1 polymer ?
#
loop_
_entity_poly.entity_id
_entity_poly.type
_entity_poly.pdbx_seq_one_letter_code
_entity_poly.pdbx_strand_id
1 'polypeptide(L)'
;DYTGLNTTYEEFDEFLYSNECIRIMMAAQPLPNFGSMPPSTMSTVQTELATFRKGIKRDASLFPIMKQDIEWDSWNRSVVSIARAQGLDQVLDSTYRPCLIEEIDLFEEKNKYMYAVFNKTMQTDKGKAIVRAHEATFDAQQVYKELYDYCTSSTRALLNSSTLLQYITSAKLGDGSWKSSSAK
;
A
#
# COMPACT_ATOMS: atom_id res chain seq x y z
N ASP A 1 -31.39 -20.23 21.67
CA ASP A 1 -31.96 -21.24 20.75
C ASP A 1 -32.27 -20.58 19.41
N TYR A 2 -31.27 -20.57 18.52
CA TYR A 2 -31.43 -20.16 17.13
C TYR A 2 -31.77 -21.39 16.30
N THR A 3 -32.96 -21.89 16.41
CA THR A 3 -33.44 -22.95 15.53
C THR A 3 -34.49 -22.39 14.61
N GLY A 4 -34.15 -22.22 13.33
CA GLY A 4 -35.10 -22.29 12.22
C GLY A 4 -35.51 -21.00 11.52
N LEU A 5 -34.61 -20.04 11.30
CA LEU A 5 -34.86 -18.99 10.31
C LEU A 5 -33.93 -19.23 9.10
N ASN A 6 -34.46 -19.85 8.06
CA ASN A 6 -33.92 -19.82 6.72
C ASN A 6 -34.18 -18.42 6.12
N THR A 7 -33.54 -17.41 6.70
CA THR A 7 -33.60 -16.04 6.15
C THR A 7 -32.66 -15.97 4.97
N THR A 8 -33.17 -15.48 3.84
CA THR A 8 -32.35 -15.17 2.67
C THR A 8 -31.40 -14.00 3.02
N TYR A 9 -30.29 -13.91 2.32
CA TYR A 9 -29.28 -12.88 2.56
C TYR A 9 -29.87 -11.46 2.46
N GLU A 10 -30.86 -11.27 1.61
CA GLU A 10 -31.59 -10.00 1.43
C GLU A 10 -32.46 -9.64 2.65
N GLU A 11 -33.13 -10.60 3.25
CA GLU A 11 -33.94 -10.38 4.46
C GLU A 11 -33.07 -10.05 5.69
N PHE A 12 -31.85 -10.59 5.74
CA PHE A 12 -30.88 -10.28 6.79
C PHE A 12 -30.32 -8.86 6.67
N ASP A 13 -30.04 -8.41 5.45
CA ASP A 13 -29.60 -7.04 5.17
C ASP A 13 -30.70 -6.02 5.49
N GLU A 14 -31.94 -6.30 5.10
CA GLU A 14 -33.07 -5.45 5.40
C GLU A 14 -33.35 -5.34 6.92
N PHE A 15 -33.14 -6.44 7.66
CA PHE A 15 -33.23 -6.45 9.12
C PHE A 15 -32.13 -5.60 9.77
N LEU A 16 -30.89 -5.69 9.28
CA LEU A 16 -29.74 -4.91 9.83
C LEU A 16 -29.96 -3.41 9.70
N TYR A 17 -30.61 -2.96 8.64
CA TYR A 17 -30.93 -1.54 8.42
C TYR A 17 -32.33 -1.12 8.93
N SER A 18 -33.08 -2.04 9.53
CA SER A 18 -34.38 -1.71 10.08
C SER A 18 -34.25 -0.91 11.38
N ASN A 19 -35.17 0.03 11.58
CA ASN A 19 -35.29 0.79 12.83
C ASN A 19 -35.48 -0.13 14.06
N GLU A 20 -35.98 -1.35 13.87
CA GLU A 20 -36.14 -2.37 14.91
C GLU A 20 -34.80 -2.96 15.36
N CYS A 21 -33.88 -3.22 14.45
CA CYS A 21 -32.54 -3.65 14.77
C CYS A 21 -31.80 -2.59 15.61
N ILE A 22 -31.91 -1.33 15.22
CA ILE A 22 -31.35 -0.19 15.97
C ILE A 22 -31.98 -0.10 17.37
N ARG A 23 -33.29 -0.29 17.49
CA ARG A 23 -33.97 -0.31 18.79
C ARG A 23 -33.54 -1.45 19.69
N ILE A 24 -33.41 -2.65 19.13
CA ILE A 24 -32.92 -3.84 19.87
C ILE A 24 -31.46 -3.65 20.32
N MET A 25 -30.61 -3.13 19.45
CA MET A 25 -29.22 -2.83 19.82
C MET A 25 -29.12 -1.74 20.88
N MET A 26 -29.98 -0.71 20.85
CA MET A 26 -30.03 0.33 21.88
C MET A 26 -30.65 -0.15 23.19
N ALA A 27 -31.58 -1.10 23.14
CA ALA A 27 -32.26 -1.64 24.32
C ALA A 27 -31.44 -2.75 25.02
N ALA A 28 -30.60 -3.45 24.30
CA ALA A 28 -29.80 -4.56 24.81
C ALA A 28 -28.51 -4.14 25.54
N GLN A 29 -28.13 -2.87 25.50
CA GLN A 29 -27.02 -2.36 26.26
C GLN A 29 -27.50 -1.56 27.46
N PRO A 30 -27.31 -2.02 28.72
CA PRO A 30 -27.23 -1.08 29.82
C PRO A 30 -26.05 -0.16 29.46
N LEU A 31 -26.36 1.13 29.27
CA LEU A 31 -25.36 2.17 29.03
C LEU A 31 -24.18 1.91 29.98
N PRO A 32 -23.00 1.52 29.49
CA PRO A 32 -21.86 1.48 30.35
C PRO A 32 -21.71 2.87 30.93
N ASN A 33 -21.59 2.89 32.26
CA ASN A 33 -21.35 4.10 33.01
C ASN A 33 -20.09 4.74 32.40
N PHE A 34 -20.27 5.80 31.59
CA PHE A 34 -19.18 6.57 30.99
C PHE A 34 -18.47 7.43 32.06
N GLY A 35 -18.27 6.82 33.23
CA GLY A 35 -17.34 7.27 34.22
C GLY A 35 -15.93 7.00 33.77
N SER A 36 -15.27 8.01 33.22
CA SER A 36 -13.84 8.06 32.97
C SER A 36 -13.29 6.97 32.01
N MET A 37 -13.64 7.04 30.74
CA MET A 37 -12.66 6.60 29.74
C MET A 37 -11.44 7.53 29.81
N PRO A 38 -10.24 6.96 29.94
CA PRO A 38 -9.03 7.80 29.88
C PRO A 38 -8.98 8.47 28.50
N PRO A 39 -8.68 9.77 28.40
CA PRO A 39 -8.65 10.53 27.14
C PRO A 39 -7.43 10.17 26.27
N SER A 40 -6.94 8.92 26.32
CA SER A 40 -5.60 8.59 25.86
C SER A 40 -5.49 8.12 24.42
N THR A 41 -6.56 7.69 23.77
CA THR A 41 -6.45 7.13 22.41
C THR A 41 -6.68 8.16 21.31
N MET A 42 -7.62 9.10 21.48
CA MET A 42 -7.84 10.17 20.51
C MET A 42 -6.66 11.16 20.41
N SER A 43 -5.92 11.36 21.50
CA SER A 43 -4.76 12.23 21.56
C SER A 43 -3.58 11.74 20.72
N THR A 44 -3.43 10.40 20.56
CA THR A 44 -2.23 9.81 19.95
C THR A 44 -2.26 9.96 18.43
N VAL A 45 -3.37 9.65 17.78
CA VAL A 45 -3.48 9.68 16.32
C VAL A 45 -3.52 11.12 15.79
N GLN A 46 -4.18 12.04 16.48
CA GLN A 46 -4.12 13.47 16.16
C GLN A 46 -2.69 14.02 16.30
N THR A 47 -1.94 13.51 17.28
CA THR A 47 -0.52 13.84 17.45
C THR A 47 0.32 13.26 16.32
N GLU A 48 0.04 12.04 15.88
CA GLU A 48 0.71 11.40 14.74
C GLU A 48 0.42 12.12 13.43
N LEU A 49 -0.82 12.52 13.19
CA LEU A 49 -1.20 13.31 12.03
C LEU A 49 -0.50 14.68 12.03
N ALA A 50 -0.46 15.36 13.16
CA ALA A 50 0.24 16.63 13.32
C ALA A 50 1.76 16.47 13.18
N THR A 51 2.32 15.37 13.68
CA THR A 51 3.73 15.01 13.55
C THR A 51 4.05 14.66 12.11
N PHE A 52 3.19 13.88 11.45
CA PHE A 52 3.31 13.58 10.03
C PHE A 52 3.28 14.86 9.18
N ARG A 53 2.39 15.81 9.49
CA ARG A 53 2.32 17.10 8.79
C ARG A 53 3.50 18.02 9.06
N LYS A 54 4.06 18.00 10.28
CA LYS A 54 5.11 18.92 10.73
C LYS A 54 6.52 18.33 10.69
N GLY A 55 6.66 17.04 10.97
CA GLY A 55 7.94 16.47 11.40
C GLY A 55 8.82 15.91 10.31
N ILE A 56 8.28 15.59 9.15
CA ILE A 56 9.08 15.01 8.08
C ILE A 56 9.40 16.11 7.08
N LYS A 57 10.67 16.45 6.94
CA LYS A 57 11.19 17.11 5.76
C LYS A 57 10.90 16.17 4.58
N ARG A 58 9.70 16.31 4.01
CA ARG A 58 9.19 15.45 2.94
C ARG A 58 9.94 15.78 1.67
N ASP A 59 11.07 15.14 1.51
CA ASP A 59 11.86 15.30 0.31
C ASP A 59 11.62 14.13 -0.65
N ALA A 60 10.77 14.38 -1.64
CA ALA A 60 10.55 13.43 -2.71
C ALA A 60 11.83 13.12 -3.51
N SER A 61 12.92 13.87 -3.31
CA SER A 61 14.22 13.63 -3.94
C SER A 61 14.96 12.44 -3.36
N LEU A 62 14.58 11.98 -2.17
CA LEU A 62 15.13 10.76 -1.57
C LEU A 62 14.72 9.49 -2.32
N PHE A 63 13.58 9.54 -3.03
CA PHE A 63 13.09 8.39 -3.76
C PHE A 63 13.78 8.27 -5.12
N PRO A 64 14.23 7.07 -5.50
CA PRO A 64 14.92 6.85 -6.76
C PRO A 64 13.99 7.05 -7.95
N ILE A 65 14.55 7.49 -9.07
CA ILE A 65 13.83 7.64 -10.33
C ILE A 65 13.87 6.32 -11.09
N MET A 66 12.73 5.82 -11.54
CA MET A 66 12.62 4.65 -12.40
C MET A 66 12.58 5.08 -13.87
N LYS A 67 13.65 4.84 -14.59
CA LYS A 67 13.78 5.21 -16.02
C LYS A 67 13.41 4.07 -16.95
N GLN A 68 13.66 2.84 -16.55
CA GLN A 68 13.44 1.63 -17.34
C GLN A 68 12.77 0.54 -16.50
N ASP A 69 11.92 -0.26 -17.12
CA ASP A 69 11.19 -1.33 -16.45
C ASP A 69 12.13 -2.40 -15.85
N ILE A 70 13.32 -2.57 -16.42
CA ILE A 70 14.32 -3.53 -15.91
C ILE A 70 14.88 -3.11 -14.54
N GLU A 71 14.77 -1.84 -14.19
CA GLU A 71 15.25 -1.30 -12.90
C GLU A 71 14.25 -1.56 -11.76
N TRP A 72 13.08 -2.15 -12.06
CA TRP A 72 12.00 -2.35 -11.10
C TRP A 72 12.46 -2.93 -9.78
N ASP A 73 13.22 -4.01 -9.81
CA ASP A 73 13.60 -4.75 -8.60
C ASP A 73 14.47 -3.91 -7.64
N SER A 74 15.45 -3.20 -8.19
CA SER A 74 16.31 -2.30 -7.40
C SER A 74 15.55 -1.05 -6.94
N TRP A 75 14.73 -0.50 -7.83
CA TRP A 75 13.90 0.65 -7.53
C TRP A 75 12.89 0.32 -6.42
N ASN A 76 12.18 -0.79 -6.55
CA ASN A 76 11.18 -1.24 -5.58
C ASN A 76 11.77 -1.43 -4.18
N ARG A 77 12.92 -2.13 -4.07
CA ARG A 77 13.62 -2.30 -2.78
C ARG A 77 13.97 -0.97 -2.13
N SER A 78 14.47 -0.03 -2.91
CA SER A 78 14.83 1.30 -2.41
C SER A 78 13.59 2.09 -1.96
N VAL A 79 12.51 2.09 -2.76
CA VAL A 79 11.26 2.76 -2.41
C VAL A 79 10.65 2.18 -1.14
N VAL A 80 10.58 0.85 -1.01
CA VAL A 80 10.05 0.20 0.19
C VAL A 80 10.89 0.54 1.42
N SER A 81 12.23 0.56 1.29
CA SER A 81 13.12 0.92 2.39
C SER A 81 12.91 2.37 2.85
N ILE A 82 12.84 3.31 1.90
CA ILE A 82 12.65 4.73 2.20
C ILE A 82 11.24 4.97 2.76
N ALA A 83 10.21 4.37 2.17
CA ALA A 83 8.84 4.48 2.64
C ALA A 83 8.71 3.98 4.08
N ARG A 84 9.32 2.84 4.40
CA ARG A 84 9.34 2.29 5.77
C ARG A 84 10.04 3.22 6.75
N ALA A 85 11.18 3.80 6.38
CA ALA A 85 11.90 4.76 7.22
C ALA A 85 11.09 6.05 7.49
N GLN A 86 10.14 6.38 6.60
CA GLN A 86 9.27 7.56 6.72
C GLN A 86 7.86 7.23 7.23
N GLY A 87 7.57 5.98 7.62
CA GLY A 87 6.25 5.56 8.08
C GLY A 87 5.16 5.61 7.01
N LEU A 88 5.54 5.36 5.74
CA LEU A 88 4.68 5.34 4.56
C LEU A 88 4.41 3.93 4.03
N ASP A 89 4.93 2.91 4.70
CA ASP A 89 4.85 1.49 4.31
C ASP A 89 3.42 0.99 4.14
N GLN A 90 2.48 1.52 4.93
CA GLN A 90 1.06 1.23 4.83
C GLN A 90 0.46 1.54 3.44
N VAL A 91 0.98 2.57 2.76
CA VAL A 91 0.54 2.93 1.41
C VAL A 91 1.02 1.91 0.37
N LEU A 92 2.12 1.21 0.64
CA LEU A 92 2.66 0.19 -0.26
C LEU A 92 2.04 -1.20 0.00
N ASP A 93 1.23 -1.34 1.04
CA ASP A 93 0.48 -2.57 1.34
C ASP A 93 -0.93 -2.48 0.76
N SER A 94 -1.19 -3.20 -0.32
CA SER A 94 -2.50 -3.21 -0.99
C SER A 94 -3.62 -3.80 -0.14
N THR A 95 -3.29 -4.50 0.96
CA THR A 95 -4.26 -5.11 1.87
C THR A 95 -4.61 -4.21 3.05
N TYR A 96 -3.76 -3.21 3.34
CA TYR A 96 -4.00 -2.30 4.46
C TYR A 96 -5.27 -1.46 4.25
N ARG A 97 -6.11 -1.42 5.29
CA ARG A 97 -7.29 -0.57 5.35
C ARG A 97 -7.36 0.08 6.73
N PRO A 98 -7.39 1.42 6.81
CA PRO A 98 -7.57 2.11 8.09
C PRO A 98 -8.97 1.83 8.63
N CYS A 99 -9.07 1.64 9.95
CA CYS A 99 -10.33 1.30 10.62
C CYS A 99 -10.92 2.49 11.40
N LEU A 100 -10.07 3.39 11.89
CA LEU A 100 -10.50 4.56 12.67
C LEU A 100 -10.54 5.80 11.79
N ILE A 101 -11.46 6.73 12.09
CA ILE A 101 -11.63 7.96 11.30
C ILE A 101 -10.32 8.76 11.23
N GLU A 102 -9.61 8.87 12.34
CA GLU A 102 -8.34 9.58 12.40
C GLU A 102 -7.23 8.88 11.60
N GLU A 103 -7.27 7.55 11.54
CA GLU A 103 -6.35 6.77 10.71
C GLU A 103 -6.65 6.96 9.22
N ILE A 104 -7.93 7.13 8.85
CA ILE A 104 -8.34 7.42 7.47
C ILE A 104 -7.72 8.72 7.01
N ASP A 105 -7.85 9.81 7.78
CA ASP A 105 -7.28 11.10 7.46
C ASP A 105 -5.76 11.05 7.30
N LEU A 106 -5.09 10.34 8.23
CA LEU A 106 -3.64 10.15 8.17
C LEU A 106 -3.23 9.32 6.95
N PHE A 107 -3.97 8.27 6.65
CA PHE A 107 -3.71 7.42 5.49
C PHE A 107 -3.91 8.16 4.18
N GLU A 108 -4.95 8.98 4.07
CA GLU A 108 -5.19 9.83 2.89
C GLU A 108 -4.03 10.82 2.66
N GLU A 109 -3.53 11.47 3.70
CA GLU A 109 -2.37 12.37 3.60
C GLU A 109 -1.10 11.62 3.13
N LYS A 110 -0.86 10.42 3.70
CA LYS A 110 0.25 9.56 3.27
C LYS A 110 0.09 9.14 1.80
N ASN A 111 -1.12 8.81 1.40
CA ASN A 111 -1.46 8.37 0.05
C ASN A 111 -1.23 9.49 -0.98
N LYS A 112 -1.73 10.70 -0.69
CA LYS A 112 -1.51 11.91 -1.52
C LYS A 112 -0.01 12.23 -1.66
N TYR A 113 0.75 12.12 -0.56
CA TYR A 113 2.19 12.35 -0.60
C TYR A 113 2.91 11.32 -1.48
N MET A 114 2.63 10.02 -1.30
CA MET A 114 3.23 8.97 -2.11
C MET A 114 2.82 9.07 -3.58
N TYR A 115 1.60 9.52 -3.87
CA TYR A 115 1.18 9.79 -5.24
C TYR A 115 2.07 10.87 -5.90
N ALA A 116 2.33 11.96 -5.20
CA ALA A 116 3.23 13.01 -5.69
C ALA A 116 4.67 12.49 -5.91
N VAL A 117 5.14 11.58 -5.05
CA VAL A 117 6.43 10.89 -5.23
C VAL A 117 6.41 10.05 -6.50
N PHE A 118 5.40 9.21 -6.71
CA PHE A 118 5.30 8.38 -7.92
C PHE A 118 5.21 9.24 -9.19
N ASN A 119 4.42 10.29 -9.16
CA ASN A 119 4.32 11.21 -10.31
C ASN A 119 5.67 11.84 -10.68
N LYS A 120 6.52 12.13 -9.68
CA LYS A 120 7.85 12.69 -9.91
C LYS A 120 8.87 11.64 -10.34
N THR A 121 8.82 10.43 -9.79
CA THR A 121 9.88 9.43 -9.93
C THR A 121 9.67 8.44 -11.07
N MET A 122 8.41 8.27 -11.52
CA MET A 122 8.10 7.41 -12.66
C MET A 122 8.43 8.09 -13.99
N GLN A 123 9.40 7.53 -14.73
CA GLN A 123 9.76 8.05 -16.06
C GLN A 123 9.45 7.08 -17.19
N THR A 124 9.13 5.82 -16.90
CA THR A 124 8.71 4.85 -17.90
C THR A 124 7.33 5.19 -18.45
N ASP A 125 7.08 4.92 -19.73
CA ASP A 125 5.79 5.27 -20.38
C ASP A 125 4.61 4.55 -19.71
N LYS A 126 4.79 3.27 -19.39
CA LYS A 126 3.74 2.49 -18.70
C LYS A 126 3.53 2.98 -17.28
N GLY A 127 4.61 3.25 -16.54
CA GLY A 127 4.53 3.79 -15.19
C GLY A 127 3.79 5.14 -15.15
N LYS A 128 4.11 6.05 -16.07
CA LYS A 128 3.38 7.32 -16.22
C LYS A 128 1.90 7.13 -16.54
N ALA A 129 1.58 6.16 -17.40
CA ALA A 129 0.19 5.87 -17.75
C ALA A 129 -0.60 5.37 -16.53
N ILE A 130 -0.02 4.49 -15.70
CA ILE A 130 -0.63 4.00 -14.46
C ILE A 130 -0.83 5.16 -13.48
N VAL A 131 0.19 5.99 -13.25
CA VAL A 131 0.06 7.15 -12.34
C VAL A 131 -1.06 8.09 -12.80
N ARG A 132 -1.14 8.42 -14.10
CA ARG A 132 -2.18 9.29 -14.66
C ARG A 132 -3.59 8.70 -14.51
N ALA A 133 -3.75 7.39 -14.60
CA ALA A 133 -5.04 6.74 -14.43
C ALA A 133 -5.67 7.02 -13.05
N HIS A 134 -4.85 7.31 -12.03
CA HIS A 134 -5.27 7.62 -10.67
C HIS A 134 -5.14 9.11 -10.31
N GLU A 135 -5.02 10.00 -11.29
CA GLU A 135 -4.85 11.44 -11.05
C GLU A 135 -6.05 12.07 -10.32
N ALA A 136 -7.26 11.58 -10.58
CA ALA A 136 -8.47 12.11 -9.95
C ALA A 136 -8.61 11.73 -8.46
N THR A 137 -8.05 10.60 -8.06
CA THR A 137 -8.17 10.02 -6.70
C THR A 137 -6.94 10.21 -5.85
N PHE A 138 -5.78 10.47 -6.45
CA PHE A 138 -4.46 10.48 -5.80
C PHE A 138 -4.16 9.18 -5.04
N ASP A 139 -4.69 8.05 -5.52
CA ASP A 139 -4.56 6.74 -4.88
C ASP A 139 -3.21 6.08 -5.21
N ALA A 140 -2.21 6.38 -4.39
CA ALA A 140 -0.88 5.80 -4.53
C ALA A 140 -0.85 4.30 -4.20
N GLN A 141 -1.74 3.82 -3.33
CA GLN A 141 -1.82 2.40 -2.98
C GLN A 141 -2.21 1.59 -4.23
N GLN A 142 -3.20 2.07 -4.97
CA GLN A 142 -3.63 1.41 -6.20
C GLN A 142 -2.57 1.55 -7.31
N VAL A 143 -1.95 2.73 -7.44
CA VAL A 143 -0.82 2.95 -8.35
C VAL A 143 0.30 1.94 -8.09
N TYR A 144 0.70 1.78 -6.82
CA TYR A 144 1.76 0.84 -6.47
C TYR A 144 1.39 -0.61 -6.77
N LYS A 145 0.16 -1.00 -6.46
CA LYS A 145 -0.36 -2.33 -6.78
C LYS A 145 -0.29 -2.63 -8.28
N GLU A 146 -0.78 -1.72 -9.12
CA GLU A 146 -0.77 -1.89 -10.56
C GLU A 146 0.65 -1.93 -11.16
N LEU A 147 1.57 -1.09 -10.62
CA LEU A 147 2.98 -1.14 -10.98
C LEU A 147 3.61 -2.49 -10.62
N TYR A 148 3.33 -2.97 -9.40
CA TYR A 148 3.83 -4.26 -8.93
C TYR A 148 3.33 -5.40 -9.83
N ASP A 149 2.03 -5.44 -10.10
CA ASP A 149 1.41 -6.45 -10.95
C ASP A 149 1.97 -6.40 -12.38
N TYR A 150 2.12 -5.20 -12.93
CA TYR A 150 2.70 -5.02 -14.26
C TYR A 150 4.15 -5.50 -14.33
N CYS A 151 4.98 -5.13 -13.37
CA CYS A 151 6.40 -5.45 -13.40
C CYS A 151 6.71 -6.90 -13.04
N THR A 152 5.85 -7.57 -12.27
CA THR A 152 6.05 -8.96 -11.82
C THR A 152 5.33 -9.98 -12.71
N SER A 153 4.14 -9.64 -13.22
CA SER A 153 3.27 -10.58 -13.95
C SER A 153 3.21 -10.33 -15.46
N SER A 154 3.84 -9.25 -15.96
CA SER A 154 3.81 -8.95 -17.38
C SER A 154 4.61 -9.98 -18.20
N THR A 155 4.19 -10.21 -19.43
CA THR A 155 4.92 -11.05 -20.40
C THR A 155 6.37 -10.61 -20.55
N ARG A 156 6.64 -9.30 -20.42
CA ARG A 156 8.00 -8.73 -20.48
C ARG A 156 8.84 -9.13 -19.27
N ALA A 157 8.27 -9.17 -18.06
CA ALA A 157 8.95 -9.67 -16.87
C ALA A 157 9.30 -11.15 -17.00
N LEU A 158 8.39 -11.94 -17.53
CA LEU A 158 8.62 -13.36 -17.82
C LEU A 158 9.72 -13.57 -18.86
N LEU A 159 9.73 -12.79 -19.94
CA LEU A 159 10.77 -12.84 -20.96
C LEU A 159 12.14 -12.42 -20.41
N ASN A 160 12.20 -11.36 -19.60
CA ASN A 160 13.44 -10.93 -18.94
C ASN A 160 13.97 -11.99 -17.99
N SER A 161 13.11 -12.61 -17.19
CA SER A 161 13.48 -13.73 -16.30
C SER A 161 13.99 -14.94 -17.08
N SER A 162 13.32 -15.31 -18.18
CA SER A 162 13.73 -16.40 -19.06
C SER A 162 15.09 -16.12 -19.69
N THR A 163 15.34 -14.90 -20.17
CA THR A 163 16.61 -14.50 -20.76
C THR A 163 17.75 -14.55 -19.73
N LEU A 164 17.50 -14.09 -18.50
CA LEU A 164 18.47 -14.17 -17.41
C LEU A 164 18.78 -15.62 -17.03
N LEU A 165 17.76 -16.49 -16.94
CA LEU A 165 17.94 -17.91 -16.68
C LEU A 165 18.77 -18.56 -17.79
N GLN A 166 18.47 -18.28 -19.06
CA GLN A 166 19.21 -18.78 -20.19
C GLN A 166 20.67 -18.33 -20.14
N TYR A 167 20.92 -17.06 -19.81
CA TYR A 167 22.29 -16.54 -19.63
C TYR A 167 23.03 -17.27 -18.50
N ILE A 168 22.41 -17.42 -17.32
CA ILE A 168 23.01 -18.11 -16.18
C ILE A 168 23.30 -19.58 -16.49
N THR A 169 22.37 -20.28 -17.15
CA THR A 169 22.51 -21.70 -17.48
C THR A 169 23.51 -21.94 -18.63
N SER A 170 23.68 -20.98 -19.52
CA SER A 170 24.67 -21.05 -20.62
C SER A 170 26.07 -20.60 -20.22
N ALA A 171 26.17 -19.85 -19.10
CA ALA A 171 27.46 -19.41 -18.61
C ALA A 171 28.27 -20.59 -18.04
N LYS A 172 29.35 -20.98 -18.75
CA LYS A 172 30.29 -22.01 -18.28
C LYS A 172 31.35 -21.38 -17.38
N LEU A 173 31.45 -21.88 -16.15
CA LEU A 173 32.61 -21.55 -15.30
C LEU A 173 33.87 -22.04 -15.99
N GLY A 174 34.74 -21.12 -16.39
CA GLY A 174 36.01 -21.47 -17.08
C GLY A 174 36.11 -20.94 -18.51
N ASP A 175 35.07 -20.47 -19.14
CA ASP A 175 35.18 -19.66 -20.33
C ASP A 175 35.83 -18.33 -19.98
N GLY A 176 36.85 -17.92 -20.78
CA GLY A 176 37.70 -16.75 -20.50
C GLY A 176 36.96 -15.41 -20.30
N SER A 177 35.65 -15.40 -20.42
CA SER A 177 34.77 -14.29 -20.05
C SER A 177 34.55 -14.13 -18.52
N TRP A 178 34.74 -15.20 -17.74
CA TRP A 178 34.74 -15.16 -16.28
C TRP A 178 36.18 -14.98 -15.77
N LYS A 179 36.73 -13.81 -15.95
CA LYS A 179 37.94 -13.44 -15.21
C LYS A 179 37.54 -13.23 -13.76
N SER A 180 37.68 -14.26 -12.95
CA SER A 180 37.45 -14.15 -11.51
C SER A 180 38.44 -13.12 -10.96
N SER A 181 37.91 -12.01 -10.43
CA SER A 181 38.68 -11.09 -9.58
C SER A 181 38.92 -11.67 -8.16
N SER A 182 38.71 -12.96 -7.96
CA SER A 182 38.85 -13.64 -6.67
C SER A 182 40.25 -14.22 -6.41
N ALA A 183 41.26 -13.81 -7.19
CA ALA A 183 42.66 -14.11 -6.91
C ALA A 183 43.40 -12.82 -6.52
N LYS A 184 43.11 -12.31 -5.29
CA LYS A 184 44.04 -11.48 -4.51
C LYS A 184 43.78 -11.72 -3.03
#